data_b3e3248293b6d5e38827ea943b3e712d
#
_entry.id   b3e3248293b6d5e38827ea943b3e712d
#
_cell.length_a   1.000
_cell.length_b   1.000
_cell.length_c   1.000
_cell.angle_alpha   90.00
_cell.angle_beta   90.00
_cell.angle_gamma   90.00
#
_symmetry.space_group_name_H-M   'P 1'
#
loop_
_entity.id
_entity.type
_entity.pdbx_description
1 polymer ?
#
loop_
_entity_poly.entity_id
_entity_poly.type
_entity_poly.pdbx_seq_one_letter_code
_entity_poly.pdbx_strand_id
1 'polypeptide(L)'
;MGLIRAAKDAVSSMMADQWREYFYCDSLSNDVLVVKGQQRVTNGRNSNTKGVENIISNGSIVAVNEGQCMIIVDQGGIVEFCADAGEFVYDSSTEPSLFYGNLGESVKNTFSNIGKRFTFGGNAAKDQRIYFFNIKEIMNNLFGTASPIPFRVIDQNIGLDLDTSLRCNGEYSFHLVDPLLFYKNVCGNVTESYTRSELVAKMKAELLTALQPALAKVSAQGVRPSEIPAHTEDLTEALKEELSDLWTKLRGIEIVTININSAKIPDEDAKTIADLQRTAVLRNTGMAAATMTAAQAE
;
A
#
# COMPACT_ATOMS: atom_id res chain seq x y z
N MET A 1 -21.60 6.01 -19.67
CA MET A 1 -22.04 5.81 -18.29
C MET A 1 -21.15 6.66 -17.41
N GLY A 2 -21.67 7.37 -16.48
CA GLY A 2 -20.90 8.29 -15.65
C GLY A 2 -21.50 8.50 -14.28
N LEU A 3 -20.73 9.09 -13.39
CA LEU A 3 -21.13 9.52 -12.07
C LEU A 3 -21.26 11.04 -12.06
N ILE A 4 -22.32 11.55 -11.45
CA ILE A 4 -22.54 12.96 -11.22
C ILE A 4 -22.59 13.18 -9.71
N ARG A 5 -21.79 14.13 -9.20
CA ARG A 5 -21.83 14.47 -7.78
C ARG A 5 -23.21 15.00 -7.40
N ALA A 6 -23.83 14.36 -6.41
CA ALA A 6 -25.14 14.77 -5.93
C ALA A 6 -25.03 16.06 -5.11
N ALA A 7 -25.86 17.07 -5.43
CA ALA A 7 -26.03 18.23 -4.57
C ALA A 7 -26.83 17.82 -3.31
N LYS A 8 -26.46 18.35 -2.13
CA LYS A 8 -27.10 18.01 -0.84
C LYS A 8 -28.62 18.12 -0.88
N ASP A 9 -29.13 19.14 -1.56
CA ASP A 9 -30.60 19.40 -1.67
C ASP A 9 -31.27 18.42 -2.65
N ALA A 10 -30.56 17.96 -3.68
CA ALA A 10 -31.06 16.96 -4.61
C ALA A 10 -31.17 15.57 -3.99
N VAL A 11 -30.24 15.22 -3.09
CA VAL A 11 -30.24 13.93 -2.39
C VAL A 11 -31.39 13.82 -1.42
N SER A 12 -31.73 14.90 -0.69
CA SER A 12 -32.88 14.90 0.23
C SER A 12 -34.21 14.77 -0.49
N SER A 13 -34.37 15.37 -1.67
CA SER A 13 -35.56 15.20 -2.52
C SER A 13 -35.59 13.86 -3.24
N MET A 14 -34.40 13.30 -3.58
CA MET A 14 -34.24 11.97 -4.17
C MET A 14 -34.50 10.83 -3.18
N MET A 15 -34.21 11.02 -1.90
CA MET A 15 -34.56 10.07 -0.85
C MET A 15 -36.05 9.96 -0.58
N ALA A 16 -36.82 10.99 -0.95
CA ALA A 16 -38.29 10.97 -0.91
C ALA A 16 -38.91 10.11 -2.02
N ASP A 17 -38.22 9.92 -3.14
CA ASP A 17 -38.62 9.00 -4.20
C ASP A 17 -38.15 7.57 -3.87
N GLN A 18 -39.01 6.81 -3.24
CA GLN A 18 -38.84 5.48 -2.62
C GLN A 18 -38.35 4.34 -3.54
N TRP A 19 -37.84 4.61 -4.73
CA TRP A 19 -37.58 3.63 -5.77
C TRP A 19 -36.12 3.55 -6.23
N ARG A 20 -35.20 4.38 -5.68
CA ARG A 20 -33.81 4.43 -6.11
C ARG A 20 -32.95 3.47 -5.29
N GLU A 21 -32.12 2.72 -5.97
CA GLU A 21 -31.13 1.88 -5.35
C GLU A 21 -30.05 2.76 -4.71
N TYR A 22 -29.60 2.36 -3.52
CA TYR A 22 -28.54 3.03 -2.80
C TYR A 22 -27.43 2.03 -2.49
N PHE A 23 -26.25 2.24 -3.05
CA PHE A 23 -25.08 1.40 -2.86
C PHE A 23 -24.10 2.08 -1.92
N TYR A 24 -23.57 1.32 -0.99
CA TYR A 24 -22.63 1.81 0.00
C TYR A 24 -21.73 0.69 0.51
N CYS A 25 -20.71 1.08 1.27
CA CYS A 25 -19.88 0.20 2.06
C CYS A 25 -19.73 0.80 3.46
N ASP A 26 -19.83 -0.05 4.48
CA ASP A 26 -19.50 0.35 5.84
C ASP A 26 -18.00 0.66 5.97
N SER A 27 -17.59 1.17 7.13
CA SER A 27 -16.18 1.43 7.41
C SER A 27 -15.36 0.15 7.25
N LEU A 28 -14.35 0.20 6.38
CA LEU A 28 -13.43 -0.91 6.17
C LEU A 28 -12.39 -0.95 7.29
N SER A 29 -12.26 -2.11 7.94
CA SER A 29 -11.19 -2.39 8.90
C SER A 29 -9.85 -2.59 8.17
N ASN A 30 -8.74 -2.60 8.92
CA ASN A 30 -7.42 -2.89 8.36
C ASN A 30 -7.30 -4.33 7.80
N ASP A 31 -8.24 -5.21 8.14
CA ASP A 31 -8.22 -6.60 7.67
C ASP A 31 -8.94 -6.79 6.33
N VAL A 32 -9.68 -5.78 5.85
CA VAL A 32 -10.42 -5.84 4.59
C VAL A 32 -9.83 -4.85 3.61
N LEU A 33 -9.37 -5.33 2.46
CA LEU A 33 -8.80 -4.53 1.39
C LEU A 33 -9.82 -4.17 0.31
N VAL A 34 -10.69 -5.11 -0.03
CA VAL A 34 -11.74 -4.91 -1.05
C VAL A 34 -13.01 -5.60 -0.58
N VAL A 35 -14.15 -4.96 -0.85
CA VAL A 35 -15.47 -5.54 -0.57
C VAL A 35 -16.43 -5.25 -1.72
N LYS A 36 -17.33 -6.17 -2.00
CA LYS A 36 -18.45 -5.93 -2.91
C LYS A 36 -19.44 -4.98 -2.24
N GLY A 37 -19.85 -3.95 -2.97
CA GLY A 37 -20.80 -2.95 -2.46
C GLY A 37 -22.15 -3.57 -2.08
N GLN A 38 -22.72 -3.07 -0.99
CA GLN A 38 -24.01 -3.50 -0.49
C GLN A 38 -25.11 -2.57 -1.01
N GLN A 39 -26.23 -3.15 -1.39
CA GLN A 39 -27.45 -2.40 -1.70
C GLN A 39 -28.25 -2.22 -0.42
N ARG A 40 -28.67 -0.98 -0.14
CA ARG A 40 -29.55 -0.69 1.00
C ARG A 40 -30.94 -1.25 0.72
N VAL A 41 -31.30 -2.30 1.46
CA VAL A 41 -32.66 -2.83 1.46
C VAL A 41 -33.46 -2.12 2.56
N THR A 42 -34.36 -1.23 2.17
CA THR A 42 -35.25 -0.57 3.14
C THR A 42 -36.33 -1.58 3.54
N ASN A 43 -36.27 -2.07 4.76
CA ASN A 43 -37.26 -2.99 5.32
C ASN A 43 -38.69 -2.43 5.19
N GLY A 44 -39.51 -3.07 4.39
CA GLY A 44 -40.97 -3.01 4.49
C GLY A 44 -41.73 -2.36 3.36
N ARG A 45 -41.12 -1.76 2.33
CA ARG A 45 -41.88 -1.10 1.22
C ARG A 45 -41.29 -1.31 -0.18
N ASN A 46 -40.20 -2.00 -0.32
CA ASN A 46 -39.68 -2.36 -1.66
C ASN A 46 -40.31 -3.70 -2.12
N SER A 47 -41.30 -3.60 -3.03
CA SER A 47 -41.81 -4.78 -3.75
C SER A 47 -40.82 -5.32 -4.78
N ASN A 48 -39.63 -4.74 -4.92
CA ASN A 48 -38.59 -5.21 -5.85
C ASN A 48 -37.62 -6.18 -5.19
N THR A 49 -38.17 -7.28 -4.62
CA THR A 49 -37.41 -8.45 -4.18
C THR A 49 -36.92 -9.33 -5.35
N LYS A 50 -37.20 -8.91 -6.58
CA LYS A 50 -36.79 -9.54 -7.84
C LYS A 50 -35.72 -8.74 -8.58
N GLY A 51 -35.03 -7.80 -7.93
CA GLY A 51 -33.85 -7.13 -8.49
C GLY A 51 -32.85 -8.19 -8.90
N VAL A 52 -32.51 -8.23 -10.17
CA VAL A 52 -31.44 -9.11 -10.67
C VAL A 52 -30.18 -8.62 -9.97
N GLU A 53 -29.62 -9.44 -9.09
CA GLU A 53 -28.28 -9.19 -8.54
C GLU A 53 -27.38 -8.82 -9.72
N ASN A 54 -26.58 -7.75 -9.58
CA ASN A 54 -25.64 -7.28 -10.60
C ASN A 54 -26.24 -6.42 -11.74
N ILE A 55 -27.30 -5.64 -11.47
CA ILE A 55 -27.72 -4.53 -12.34
C ILE A 55 -27.78 -3.25 -11.50
N ILE A 56 -27.13 -2.20 -11.98
CA ILE A 56 -27.19 -0.86 -11.38
C ILE A 56 -28.17 -0.03 -12.23
N SER A 57 -29.28 0.38 -11.61
CA SER A 57 -30.28 1.16 -12.32
C SER A 57 -29.80 2.60 -12.56
N ASN A 58 -30.24 3.19 -13.66
CA ASN A 58 -29.98 4.63 -13.91
C ASN A 58 -30.59 5.50 -12.80
N GLY A 59 -29.82 6.42 -12.27
CA GLY A 59 -30.23 7.24 -11.13
C GLY A 59 -29.96 6.62 -9.75
N SER A 60 -29.37 5.41 -9.67
CA SER A 60 -28.88 4.83 -8.41
C SER A 60 -27.88 5.74 -7.73
N ILE A 61 -27.90 5.78 -6.40
CA ILE A 61 -26.96 6.56 -5.60
C ILE A 61 -25.82 5.64 -5.14
N VAL A 62 -24.60 6.13 -5.24
CA VAL A 62 -23.40 5.47 -4.72
C VAL A 62 -22.75 6.39 -3.71
N ALA A 63 -22.61 5.93 -2.47
CA ALA A 63 -21.93 6.66 -1.40
C ALA A 63 -20.51 6.14 -1.24
N VAL A 64 -19.53 7.04 -1.29
CA VAL A 64 -18.09 6.76 -1.07
C VAL A 64 -17.68 7.48 0.21
N ASN A 65 -17.16 6.73 1.18
CA ASN A 65 -16.69 7.29 2.43
C ASN A 65 -15.22 7.70 2.34
N GLU A 66 -14.78 8.58 3.25
CA GLU A 66 -13.36 8.90 3.41
C GLU A 66 -12.52 7.63 3.64
N GLY A 67 -11.36 7.58 3.01
CA GLY A 67 -10.46 6.41 3.09
C GLY A 67 -10.91 5.22 2.26
N GLN A 68 -11.91 5.41 1.40
CA GLN A 68 -12.38 4.42 0.43
C GLN A 68 -12.30 4.99 -0.99
N CYS A 69 -12.13 4.10 -1.95
CA CYS A 69 -12.49 4.38 -3.33
C CYS A 69 -13.41 3.28 -3.86
N MET A 70 -14.14 3.58 -4.92
CA MET A 70 -15.01 2.60 -5.55
C MET A 70 -14.76 2.49 -7.05
N ILE A 71 -15.04 1.30 -7.58
CA ILE A 71 -15.11 1.04 -9.01
C ILE A 71 -16.48 0.43 -9.35
N ILE A 72 -16.96 0.72 -10.56
CA ILE A 72 -18.03 -0.03 -11.20
C ILE A 72 -17.41 -0.88 -12.30
N VAL A 73 -17.75 -2.16 -12.28
CA VAL A 73 -17.34 -3.15 -13.27
C VAL A 73 -18.58 -3.56 -14.07
N ASP A 74 -18.51 -3.45 -15.38
CA ASP A 74 -19.57 -3.89 -16.31
C ASP A 74 -18.99 -4.95 -17.25
N GLN A 75 -19.59 -6.15 -17.26
CA GLN A 75 -19.15 -7.29 -18.06
C GLN A 75 -17.65 -7.61 -17.92
N GLY A 76 -17.14 -7.52 -16.68
CA GLY A 76 -15.74 -7.77 -16.35
C GLY A 76 -14.77 -6.61 -16.64
N GLY A 77 -15.25 -5.49 -17.19
CA GLY A 77 -14.46 -4.28 -17.44
C GLY A 77 -14.75 -3.17 -16.45
N ILE A 78 -13.73 -2.44 -16.00
CA ILE A 78 -13.91 -1.26 -15.14
C ILE A 78 -14.45 -0.12 -16.00
N VAL A 79 -15.61 0.42 -15.63
CA VAL A 79 -16.29 1.51 -16.36
C VAL A 79 -16.34 2.80 -15.58
N GLU A 80 -16.26 2.78 -14.25
CA GLU A 80 -16.29 3.96 -13.37
C GLU A 80 -15.23 3.83 -12.28
N PHE A 81 -14.68 4.96 -11.86
CA PHE A 81 -13.78 5.09 -10.72
C PHE A 81 -14.08 6.35 -9.91
N CYS A 82 -14.20 6.21 -8.59
CA CYS A 82 -14.38 7.34 -7.69
C CYS A 82 -13.59 7.14 -6.39
N ALA A 83 -12.66 8.04 -6.09
CA ALA A 83 -11.94 8.14 -4.83
C ALA A 83 -12.27 9.42 -4.05
N ASP A 84 -13.18 10.26 -4.56
CA ASP A 84 -13.69 11.41 -3.84
C ASP A 84 -14.79 10.96 -2.87
N ALA A 85 -14.72 11.40 -1.61
CA ALA A 85 -15.78 11.13 -0.66
C ALA A 85 -17.05 11.94 -1.02
N GLY A 86 -18.20 11.31 -0.88
CA GLY A 86 -19.49 11.93 -1.16
C GLY A 86 -20.51 10.96 -1.72
N GLU A 87 -21.65 11.52 -2.15
CA GLU A 87 -22.70 10.79 -2.82
C GLU A 87 -22.73 11.15 -4.30
N PHE A 88 -22.87 10.12 -5.13
CA PHE A 88 -22.82 10.24 -6.58
C PHE A 88 -24.05 9.56 -7.17
N VAL A 89 -24.61 10.15 -8.23
CA VAL A 89 -25.72 9.57 -8.99
C VAL A 89 -25.14 8.88 -10.22
N TYR A 90 -25.45 7.61 -10.38
CA TYR A 90 -25.09 6.84 -11.56
C TYR A 90 -25.99 7.23 -12.75
N ASP A 91 -25.38 7.70 -13.83
CA ASP A 91 -26.07 8.05 -15.07
C ASP A 91 -25.54 7.20 -16.23
N SER A 92 -26.36 6.29 -16.72
CA SER A 92 -26.02 5.41 -17.82
C SER A 92 -25.91 6.11 -19.18
N SER A 93 -26.32 7.37 -19.29
CA SER A 93 -26.29 8.17 -20.54
C SER A 93 -25.02 8.99 -20.70
N THR A 94 -24.28 9.21 -19.63
CA THR A 94 -23.04 10.00 -19.64
C THR A 94 -21.80 9.16 -19.95
N GLU A 95 -20.71 9.82 -20.30
CA GLU A 95 -19.40 9.15 -20.46
C GLU A 95 -18.84 8.71 -19.11
N PRO A 96 -17.93 7.70 -19.10
CA PRO A 96 -17.26 7.26 -17.89
C PRO A 96 -16.60 8.39 -17.12
N SER A 97 -16.79 8.42 -15.81
CA SER A 97 -16.28 9.45 -14.92
C SER A 97 -15.07 8.96 -14.14
N LEU A 98 -14.12 9.85 -13.92
CA LEU A 98 -12.92 9.59 -13.16
C LEU A 98 -12.74 10.65 -12.08
N PHE A 99 -13.04 10.26 -10.83
CA PHE A 99 -12.79 11.07 -9.64
C PHE A 99 -11.65 10.42 -8.86
N TYR A 100 -10.41 10.84 -9.12
CA TYR A 100 -9.22 10.16 -8.58
C TYR A 100 -8.80 10.66 -7.19
N GLY A 101 -9.45 11.72 -6.66
CA GLY A 101 -9.15 12.22 -5.31
C GLY A 101 -7.67 12.48 -5.09
N ASN A 102 -7.14 11.92 -4.03
CA ASN A 102 -5.72 12.03 -3.66
C ASN A 102 -4.80 10.95 -4.27
N LEU A 103 -5.32 10.02 -5.08
CA LEU A 103 -4.55 8.89 -5.62
C LEU A 103 -3.61 9.26 -6.80
N GLY A 104 -3.67 10.51 -7.28
CA GLY A 104 -2.73 11.04 -8.24
C GLY A 104 -2.91 10.57 -9.69
N GLU A 105 -1.93 10.92 -10.54
CA GLU A 105 -2.01 10.70 -11.99
C GLU A 105 -1.85 9.24 -12.43
N SER A 106 -1.30 8.37 -11.59
CA SER A 106 -1.11 6.96 -11.96
C SER A 106 -2.45 6.28 -12.24
N VAL A 107 -3.44 6.52 -11.39
CA VAL A 107 -4.81 6.02 -11.55
C VAL A 107 -5.45 6.55 -12.84
N LYS A 108 -5.23 7.84 -13.14
CA LYS A 108 -5.71 8.47 -14.38
C LYS A 108 -5.15 7.78 -15.63
N ASN A 109 -3.85 7.50 -15.62
CA ASN A 109 -3.18 6.81 -16.72
C ASN A 109 -3.67 5.36 -16.86
N THR A 110 -3.82 4.66 -15.75
CA THR A 110 -4.35 3.30 -15.71
C THR A 110 -5.78 3.26 -16.25
N PHE A 111 -6.66 4.16 -15.79
CA PHE A 111 -8.03 4.24 -16.25
C PHE A 111 -8.12 4.57 -17.75
N SER A 112 -7.34 5.53 -18.24
CA SER A 112 -7.31 5.90 -19.67
C SER A 112 -6.88 4.72 -20.56
N ASN A 113 -5.98 3.88 -20.07
CA ASN A 113 -5.53 2.70 -20.79
C ASN A 113 -6.57 1.56 -20.78
N ILE A 114 -7.39 1.49 -19.72
CA ILE A 114 -8.48 0.53 -19.59
C ILE A 114 -9.68 1.00 -20.42
N GLY A 115 -10.10 2.27 -20.29
CA GLY A 115 -11.31 2.84 -20.91
C GLY A 115 -11.32 2.81 -22.44
N LYS A 116 -10.17 2.86 -23.09
CA LYS A 116 -10.04 2.76 -24.56
C LYS A 116 -10.50 1.43 -25.15
N ARG A 117 -10.79 0.42 -24.32
CA ARG A 117 -11.19 -0.93 -24.78
C ARG A 117 -12.70 -1.16 -24.79
N PHE A 118 -13.52 -0.22 -24.30
CA PHE A 118 -14.94 -0.44 -24.04
C PHE A 118 -15.95 0.27 -24.96
N THR A 119 -15.57 0.62 -26.17
CA THR A 119 -16.46 1.22 -27.20
C THR A 119 -17.27 0.17 -27.99
N PHE A 120 -17.60 -0.97 -27.42
CA PHE A 120 -18.45 -1.93 -28.11
C PHE A 120 -19.86 -1.96 -27.49
N GLY A 121 -20.81 -1.34 -28.20
CA GLY A 121 -22.22 -1.42 -27.88
C GLY A 121 -22.78 -2.82 -28.17
N GLY A 122 -23.47 -3.38 -27.22
CA GLY A 122 -24.30 -4.57 -27.38
C GLY A 122 -25.28 -4.64 -26.23
N ASN A 123 -26.56 -4.82 -26.54
CA ASN A 123 -27.65 -5.07 -25.58
C ASN A 123 -27.54 -6.49 -24.98
N ALA A 124 -26.43 -6.83 -24.34
CA ALA A 124 -26.30 -8.07 -23.58
C ALA A 124 -26.78 -7.87 -22.13
N ALA A 125 -27.21 -8.93 -21.49
CA ALA A 125 -27.53 -8.90 -20.05
C ALA A 125 -26.34 -8.29 -19.30
N LYS A 126 -26.59 -7.16 -18.60
CA LYS A 126 -25.53 -6.41 -17.92
C LYS A 126 -25.19 -7.11 -16.62
N ASP A 127 -23.91 -7.48 -16.44
CA ASP A 127 -23.35 -7.93 -15.15
C ASP A 127 -22.54 -6.76 -14.58
N GLN A 128 -23.19 -5.93 -13.78
CA GLN A 128 -22.61 -4.73 -13.18
C GLN A 128 -22.38 -4.97 -11.70
N ARG A 129 -21.16 -4.67 -11.22
CA ARG A 129 -20.78 -4.85 -9.84
C ARG A 129 -20.06 -3.61 -9.33
N ILE A 130 -20.32 -3.26 -8.07
CA ILE A 130 -19.62 -2.18 -7.37
C ILE A 130 -18.65 -2.82 -6.38
N TYR A 131 -17.41 -2.34 -6.37
CA TYR A 131 -16.39 -2.72 -5.40
C TYR A 131 -15.85 -1.50 -4.69
N PHE A 132 -15.67 -1.61 -3.38
CA PHE A 132 -15.04 -0.60 -2.55
C PHE A 132 -13.68 -1.08 -2.09
N PHE A 133 -12.67 -0.21 -2.17
CA PHE A 133 -11.29 -0.48 -1.79
C PHE A 133 -10.91 0.34 -0.57
N ASN A 134 -10.16 -0.25 0.32
CA ASN A 134 -9.54 0.44 1.45
C ASN A 134 -8.26 1.13 0.97
N ILE A 135 -8.28 2.46 0.87
CA ILE A 135 -7.12 3.27 0.48
C ILE A 135 -6.40 3.90 1.67
N LYS A 136 -6.81 3.53 2.90
CA LYS A 136 -6.11 3.92 4.12
C LYS A 136 -4.79 3.16 4.23
N GLU A 137 -3.94 3.64 5.12
CA GLU A 137 -2.75 2.91 5.52
C GLU A 137 -3.09 1.63 6.28
N ILE A 138 -2.58 0.51 5.81
CA ILE A 138 -2.73 -0.82 6.42
C ILE A 138 -1.53 -1.10 7.29
N MET A 139 -1.71 -0.90 8.60
CA MET A 139 -0.66 -0.99 9.61
C MET A 139 -0.52 -2.39 10.21
N ASN A 140 0.51 -2.58 11.06
CA ASN A 140 0.75 -3.77 11.87
C ASN A 140 0.98 -5.06 11.05
N ASN A 141 1.74 -4.97 9.97
CA ASN A 141 2.15 -6.15 9.20
C ASN A 141 3.51 -6.61 9.71
N LEU A 142 3.50 -7.64 10.56
CA LEU A 142 4.72 -8.14 11.20
C LEU A 142 5.57 -8.97 10.25
N PHE A 143 6.90 -8.77 10.32
CA PHE A 143 7.87 -9.60 9.62
C PHE A 143 9.03 -9.99 10.54
N GLY A 144 9.77 -11.00 10.12
CA GLY A 144 11.00 -11.44 10.79
C GLY A 144 11.75 -12.40 9.88
N THR A 145 13.06 -12.33 9.95
CA THR A 145 13.96 -13.20 9.18
C THR A 145 14.04 -14.56 9.86
N ALA A 146 13.54 -15.60 9.21
CA ALA A 146 13.67 -16.98 9.70
C ALA A 146 15.14 -17.44 9.66
N SER A 147 15.84 -17.12 8.57
CA SER A 147 17.28 -17.32 8.42
C SER A 147 18.00 -15.97 8.45
N PRO A 148 19.24 -15.94 8.98
CA PRO A 148 20.05 -14.72 8.89
C PRO A 148 20.26 -14.31 7.44
N ILE A 149 20.26 -13.01 7.17
CA ILE A 149 20.57 -12.44 5.87
C ILE A 149 21.99 -11.89 5.86
N PRO A 150 22.75 -12.01 4.75
CA PRO A 150 24.07 -11.42 4.63
C PRO A 150 24.04 -9.92 4.89
N PHE A 151 24.97 -9.42 5.68
CA PHE A 151 25.13 -8.01 5.98
C PHE A 151 26.62 -7.66 6.06
N ARG A 152 27.00 -6.56 5.44
CA ARG A 152 28.37 -6.07 5.48
C ARG A 152 28.46 -4.86 6.39
N VAL A 153 29.35 -4.92 7.37
CA VAL A 153 29.61 -3.79 8.28
C VAL A 153 30.82 -3.03 7.76
N ILE A 154 30.62 -1.76 7.40
CA ILE A 154 31.66 -0.86 6.94
C ILE A 154 31.80 0.28 7.94
N ASP A 155 33.00 0.49 8.50
CA ASP A 155 33.33 1.65 9.30
C ASP A 155 34.69 2.20 8.88
N GLN A 156 34.66 3.22 8.04
CA GLN A 156 35.87 3.83 7.48
C GLN A 156 36.75 4.47 8.55
N ASN A 157 36.19 4.90 9.70
CA ASN A 157 36.96 5.56 10.76
C ASN A 157 37.93 4.62 11.47
N ILE A 158 37.59 3.34 11.50
CA ILE A 158 38.42 2.30 12.13
C ILE A 158 39.00 1.30 11.11
N GLY A 159 38.72 1.51 9.81
CA GLY A 159 39.15 0.63 8.74
C GLY A 159 38.51 -0.76 8.82
N LEU A 160 37.28 -0.83 9.35
CA LEU A 160 36.51 -2.07 9.44
C LEU A 160 35.75 -2.33 8.15
N ASP A 161 35.89 -3.54 7.64
CA ASP A 161 35.12 -4.09 6.53
C ASP A 161 34.92 -5.59 6.82
N LEU A 162 33.74 -5.94 7.32
CA LEU A 162 33.43 -7.27 7.82
C LEU A 162 32.11 -7.76 7.26
N ASP A 163 32.11 -8.92 6.63
CA ASP A 163 30.91 -9.65 6.26
C ASP A 163 30.38 -10.42 7.47
N THR A 164 29.11 -10.20 7.79
CA THR A 164 28.40 -10.87 8.88
C THR A 164 27.02 -11.30 8.42
N SER A 165 26.21 -11.81 9.32
CA SER A 165 24.82 -12.14 9.09
C SER A 165 23.93 -11.41 10.07
N LEU A 166 22.78 -10.91 9.56
CA LEU A 166 21.84 -10.13 10.33
C LEU A 166 20.52 -10.88 10.51
N ARG A 167 20.02 -10.96 11.73
CA ARG A 167 18.63 -11.30 12.02
C ARG A 167 17.88 -10.05 12.43
N CYS A 168 16.74 -9.79 11.80
CA CYS A 168 15.90 -8.67 12.18
C CYS A 168 14.42 -9.06 12.20
N ASN A 169 13.67 -8.31 12.98
CA ASN A 169 12.22 -8.35 12.99
C ASN A 169 11.68 -6.93 13.13
N GLY A 170 10.44 -6.77 12.72
CA GLY A 170 9.78 -5.48 12.77
C GLY A 170 8.38 -5.54 12.20
N GLU A 171 7.91 -4.39 11.81
CA GLU A 171 6.60 -4.21 11.18
C GLU A 171 6.69 -3.24 10.01
N TYR A 172 5.77 -3.37 9.09
CA TYR A 172 5.63 -2.45 7.97
C TYR A 172 4.17 -2.07 7.76
N SER A 173 3.97 -0.97 7.10
CA SER A 173 2.67 -0.54 6.62
C SER A 173 2.69 -0.33 5.11
N PHE A 174 1.54 -0.45 4.51
CA PHE A 174 1.35 -0.22 3.08
C PHE A 174 -0.01 0.39 2.81
N HIS A 175 -0.20 0.96 1.62
CA HIS A 175 -1.48 1.41 1.13
C HIS A 175 -1.67 1.10 -0.35
N LEU A 176 -2.92 1.20 -0.83
CA LEU A 176 -3.23 1.08 -2.24
C LEU A 176 -3.04 2.45 -2.90
N VAL A 177 -2.10 2.56 -3.84
CA VAL A 177 -1.86 3.77 -4.66
C VAL A 177 -2.56 3.70 -6.01
N ASP A 178 -2.84 2.50 -6.51
CA ASP A 178 -3.60 2.30 -7.74
C ASP A 178 -4.57 1.09 -7.59
N PRO A 179 -5.79 1.34 -7.09
CA PRO A 179 -6.81 0.30 -6.92
C PRO A 179 -7.23 -0.39 -8.22
N LEU A 180 -7.04 0.24 -9.38
CA LEU A 180 -7.36 -0.34 -10.69
C LEU A 180 -6.36 -1.44 -11.06
N LEU A 181 -5.07 -1.21 -10.82
CA LEU A 181 -4.02 -2.23 -10.97
C LEU A 181 -4.24 -3.35 -9.96
N PHE A 182 -4.62 -3.02 -8.72
CA PHE A 182 -4.91 -3.99 -7.68
C PHE A 182 -6.07 -4.90 -8.08
N TYR A 183 -7.17 -4.32 -8.55
CA TYR A 183 -8.31 -5.09 -9.05
C TYR A 183 -7.90 -6.01 -10.20
N LYS A 184 -7.21 -5.49 -11.20
CA LYS A 184 -6.84 -6.22 -12.41
C LYS A 184 -5.86 -7.36 -12.14
N ASN A 185 -4.87 -7.15 -11.27
CA ASN A 185 -3.71 -8.03 -11.15
C ASN A 185 -3.70 -8.85 -9.84
N VAL A 186 -4.56 -8.52 -8.86
CA VAL A 186 -4.54 -9.17 -7.54
C VAL A 186 -5.87 -9.81 -7.20
N CYS A 187 -6.93 -9.02 -7.02
CA CYS A 187 -8.19 -9.55 -6.46
C CYS A 187 -9.24 -9.94 -7.51
N GLY A 188 -9.25 -9.30 -8.69
CA GLY A 188 -10.25 -9.59 -9.72
C GLY A 188 -11.70 -9.51 -9.19
N ASN A 189 -12.56 -10.41 -9.67
CA ASN A 189 -13.96 -10.50 -9.30
C ASN A 189 -14.13 -11.13 -7.90
N VAL A 190 -14.09 -10.28 -6.87
CA VAL A 190 -14.32 -10.69 -5.48
C VAL A 190 -15.80 -11.07 -5.28
N THR A 191 -16.07 -12.16 -4.60
CA THR A 191 -17.46 -12.61 -4.32
C THR A 191 -18.07 -11.79 -3.20
N GLU A 192 -17.38 -11.64 -2.08
CA GLU A 192 -17.80 -10.84 -0.92
C GLU A 192 -16.72 -9.84 -0.52
N SER A 193 -15.54 -10.32 -0.12
CA SER A 193 -14.42 -9.48 0.30
C SER A 193 -13.09 -10.11 -0.06
N TYR A 194 -12.05 -9.28 -0.20
CA TYR A 194 -10.66 -9.67 -0.31
C TYR A 194 -9.92 -9.16 0.93
N THR A 195 -9.31 -10.08 1.67
CA THR A 195 -8.74 -9.77 2.98
C THR A 195 -7.24 -9.53 2.92
N ARG A 196 -6.74 -8.82 3.92
CA ARG A 196 -5.32 -8.61 4.15
C ARG A 196 -4.54 -9.92 4.24
N SER A 197 -5.10 -10.94 4.90
CA SER A 197 -4.45 -12.24 5.12
C SER A 197 -4.13 -12.98 3.81
N GLU A 198 -4.93 -12.79 2.76
CA GLU A 198 -4.70 -13.39 1.44
C GLU A 198 -3.48 -12.80 0.73
N LEU A 199 -3.14 -11.56 1.05
CA LEU A 199 -2.07 -10.80 0.42
C LEU A 199 -0.74 -10.85 1.22
N VAL A 200 -0.83 -10.71 2.55
CA VAL A 200 0.32 -10.46 3.44
C VAL A 200 1.37 -11.56 3.38
N ALA A 201 0.96 -12.83 3.24
CA ALA A 201 1.94 -13.93 3.17
C ALA A 201 2.89 -13.77 1.98
N LYS A 202 2.38 -13.40 0.81
CA LYS A 202 3.17 -13.15 -0.39
C LYS A 202 3.99 -11.87 -0.27
N MET A 203 3.39 -10.79 0.21
CA MET A 203 4.09 -9.51 0.44
C MET A 203 5.26 -9.67 1.40
N LYS A 204 5.08 -10.45 2.47
CA LYS A 204 6.14 -10.73 3.44
C LYS A 204 7.35 -11.43 2.80
N ALA A 205 7.14 -12.42 1.95
CA ALA A 205 8.23 -13.11 1.26
C ALA A 205 9.00 -12.16 0.33
N GLU A 206 8.29 -11.33 -0.44
CA GLU A 206 8.89 -10.34 -1.33
C GLU A 206 9.62 -9.24 -0.55
N LEU A 207 9.04 -8.76 0.56
CA LEU A 207 9.68 -7.82 1.46
C LEU A 207 11.02 -8.35 1.99
N LEU A 208 11.05 -9.60 2.46
CA LEU A 208 12.28 -10.22 2.97
C LEU A 208 13.35 -10.38 1.88
N THR A 209 12.93 -10.60 0.63
CA THR A 209 13.84 -10.63 -0.51
C THR A 209 14.42 -9.24 -0.81
N ALA A 210 13.58 -8.21 -0.81
CA ALA A 210 13.98 -6.83 -1.05
C ALA A 210 14.78 -6.22 0.12
N LEU A 211 14.61 -6.76 1.32
CA LEU A 211 15.28 -6.28 2.52
C LEU A 211 16.79 -6.43 2.44
N GLN A 212 17.29 -7.49 1.78
CA GLN A 212 18.73 -7.72 1.63
C GLN A 212 19.43 -6.60 0.82
N PRO A 213 19.02 -6.27 -0.42
CA PRO A 213 19.63 -5.17 -1.16
C PRO A 213 19.37 -3.81 -0.50
N ALA A 214 18.21 -3.61 0.13
CA ALA A 214 17.92 -2.37 0.87
C ALA A 214 18.89 -2.18 2.05
N LEU A 215 19.12 -3.21 2.85
CA LEU A 215 20.10 -3.18 3.94
C LEU A 215 21.52 -3.00 3.42
N ALA A 216 21.88 -3.55 2.27
CA ALA A 216 23.18 -3.34 1.66
C ALA A 216 23.41 -1.85 1.27
N LYS A 217 22.36 -1.15 0.78
CA LYS A 217 22.41 0.28 0.50
C LYS A 217 22.65 1.10 1.78
N VAL A 218 21.90 0.78 2.84
CA VAL A 218 22.06 1.44 4.15
C VAL A 218 23.44 1.16 4.76
N SER A 219 23.93 -0.08 4.67
CA SER A 219 25.28 -0.44 5.12
C SER A 219 26.38 0.32 4.39
N ALA A 220 26.23 0.53 3.07
CA ALA A 220 27.18 1.30 2.28
C ALA A 220 27.35 2.77 2.74
N GLN A 221 26.37 3.30 3.45
CA GLN A 221 26.42 4.63 4.09
C GLN A 221 27.21 4.62 5.42
N GLY A 222 27.70 3.46 5.85
CA GLY A 222 28.45 3.30 7.10
C GLY A 222 27.56 3.06 8.34
N VAL A 223 26.27 2.76 8.14
CA VAL A 223 25.33 2.48 9.22
C VAL A 223 25.64 1.13 9.85
N ARG A 224 25.80 1.12 11.17
CA ARG A 224 26.08 -0.11 11.94
C ARG A 224 24.80 -0.92 12.22
N PRO A 225 24.89 -2.23 12.48
CA PRO A 225 23.73 -3.05 12.83
C PRO A 225 22.89 -2.49 13.97
N SER A 226 23.52 -1.92 15.00
CA SER A 226 22.85 -1.30 16.15
C SER A 226 22.12 0.01 15.83
N GLU A 227 22.48 0.65 14.74
CA GLU A 227 21.91 1.94 14.31
C GLU A 227 20.76 1.76 13.30
N ILE A 228 20.61 0.57 12.70
CA ILE A 228 19.56 0.28 11.72
C ILE A 228 18.15 0.69 12.21
N PRO A 229 17.74 0.46 13.48
CA PRO A 229 16.44 0.91 13.95
C PRO A 229 16.23 2.43 13.94
N ALA A 230 17.30 3.21 13.88
CA ALA A 230 17.24 4.67 13.77
C ALA A 230 17.21 5.19 12.31
N HIS A 231 17.51 4.31 11.33
CA HIS A 231 17.56 4.64 9.90
C HIS A 231 16.33 4.11 9.14
N THR A 232 15.14 4.27 9.73
CA THR A 232 13.88 3.78 9.15
C THR A 232 13.50 4.49 7.85
N GLU A 233 13.79 5.77 7.72
CA GLU A 233 13.51 6.53 6.50
C GLU A 233 14.36 6.04 5.32
N ASP A 234 15.68 5.95 5.53
CA ASP A 234 16.62 5.46 4.50
C ASP A 234 16.25 4.05 4.03
N LEU A 235 15.87 3.18 4.99
CA LEU A 235 15.47 1.82 4.70
C LEU A 235 14.13 1.77 3.97
N THR A 236 13.18 2.64 4.33
CA THR A 236 11.88 2.74 3.66
C THR A 236 12.06 3.17 2.20
N GLU A 237 12.89 4.18 1.93
CA GLU A 237 13.18 4.63 0.56
C GLU A 237 13.85 3.53 -0.27
N ALA A 238 14.85 2.87 0.29
CA ALA A 238 15.52 1.76 -0.37
C ALA A 238 14.54 0.62 -0.72
N LEU A 239 13.61 0.29 0.19
CA LEU A 239 12.58 -0.73 -0.05
C LEU A 239 11.54 -0.29 -1.08
N LYS A 240 11.13 0.98 -1.08
CA LYS A 240 10.25 1.53 -2.12
C LYS A 240 10.84 1.33 -3.51
N GLU A 241 12.12 1.59 -3.66
CA GLU A 241 12.83 1.41 -4.93
C GLU A 241 12.86 -0.09 -5.33
N GLU A 242 13.30 -0.97 -4.43
CA GLU A 242 13.42 -2.41 -4.68
C GLU A 242 12.07 -3.11 -4.97
N LEU A 243 10.99 -2.64 -4.35
CA LEU A 243 9.65 -3.21 -4.50
C LEU A 243 8.82 -2.53 -5.60
N SER A 244 9.30 -1.42 -6.18
CA SER A 244 8.49 -0.59 -7.08
C SER A 244 7.92 -1.35 -8.28
N ASP A 245 8.68 -2.24 -8.90
CA ASP A 245 8.23 -2.99 -10.08
C ASP A 245 7.12 -3.99 -9.74
N LEU A 246 7.24 -4.68 -8.61
CA LEU A 246 6.28 -5.71 -8.20
C LEU A 246 5.08 -5.13 -7.46
N TRP A 247 5.30 -4.17 -6.57
CA TRP A 247 4.25 -3.65 -5.71
C TRP A 247 3.55 -2.46 -6.36
N THR A 248 4.29 -1.43 -6.73
CA THR A 248 3.69 -0.18 -7.24
C THR A 248 3.23 -0.32 -8.68
N LYS A 249 4.13 -0.70 -9.61
CA LYS A 249 3.82 -0.72 -11.03
C LYS A 249 2.93 -1.89 -11.45
N LEU A 250 3.06 -3.04 -10.80
CA LEU A 250 2.27 -4.22 -11.15
C LEU A 250 0.97 -4.30 -10.36
N ARG A 251 0.99 -4.03 -9.05
CA ARG A 251 -0.16 -4.28 -8.16
C ARG A 251 -0.82 -3.02 -7.62
N GLY A 252 -0.22 -1.85 -7.81
CA GLY A 252 -0.76 -0.61 -7.27
C GLY A 252 -0.69 -0.50 -5.75
N ILE A 253 0.34 -1.11 -5.12
CA ILE A 253 0.59 -1.11 -3.68
C ILE A 253 1.91 -0.37 -3.44
N GLU A 254 1.98 0.42 -2.38
CA GLU A 254 3.22 1.07 -1.95
C GLU A 254 3.44 0.86 -0.45
N ILE A 255 4.70 0.60 -0.07
CA ILE A 255 5.11 0.59 1.33
C ILE A 255 5.11 2.04 1.85
N VAL A 256 4.50 2.27 3.02
CA VAL A 256 4.48 3.59 3.65
C VAL A 256 5.66 3.72 4.60
N THR A 257 5.78 2.79 5.53
CA THR A 257 6.88 2.77 6.50
C THR A 257 7.34 1.33 6.77
N ILE A 258 8.60 1.20 7.20
CA ILE A 258 9.12 -0.01 7.83
C ILE A 258 9.79 0.37 9.15
N ASN A 259 9.49 -0.36 10.22
CA ASN A 259 10.12 -0.22 11.51
C ASN A 259 10.87 -1.50 11.86
N ILE A 260 12.13 -1.37 12.21
CA ILE A 260 12.97 -2.48 12.70
C ILE A 260 12.97 -2.46 14.22
N ASN A 261 12.31 -3.42 14.84
CA ASN A 261 12.24 -3.52 16.29
C ASN A 261 13.53 -4.12 16.89
N SER A 262 14.19 -4.98 16.13
CA SER A 262 15.44 -5.60 16.54
C SER A 262 16.29 -5.98 15.32
N ALA A 263 17.57 -5.64 15.37
CA ALA A 263 18.58 -6.03 14.41
C ALA A 263 19.75 -6.64 15.20
N LYS A 264 20.04 -7.93 14.98
CA LYS A 264 21.07 -8.67 15.72
C LYS A 264 22.02 -9.38 14.76
N ILE A 265 23.30 -9.25 15.05
CA ILE A 265 24.39 -10.04 14.42
C ILE A 265 24.85 -11.13 15.40
N PRO A 266 25.63 -12.14 14.96
CA PRO A 266 26.20 -13.14 15.86
C PRO A 266 27.02 -12.49 16.97
N ASP A 267 26.97 -13.05 18.17
CA ASP A 267 27.67 -12.51 19.35
C ASP A 267 29.19 -12.44 19.16
N GLU A 268 29.77 -13.37 18.40
CA GLU A 268 31.18 -13.37 18.05
C GLU A 268 31.58 -12.17 17.19
N ASP A 269 30.78 -11.86 16.18
CA ASP A 269 31.00 -10.72 15.30
C ASP A 269 30.80 -9.40 16.06
N ALA A 270 29.75 -9.32 16.89
CA ALA A 270 29.49 -8.18 17.75
C ALA A 270 30.67 -7.89 18.70
N LYS A 271 31.26 -8.93 19.28
CA LYS A 271 32.44 -8.84 20.14
C LYS A 271 33.67 -8.38 19.35
N THR A 272 33.90 -8.96 18.17
CA THR A 272 35.02 -8.59 17.29
C THR A 272 34.93 -7.09 16.90
N ILE A 273 33.74 -6.61 16.52
CA ILE A 273 33.52 -5.20 16.18
C ILE A 273 33.81 -4.30 17.40
N ALA A 274 33.32 -4.68 18.58
CA ALA A 274 33.54 -3.91 19.80
C ALA A 274 35.02 -3.85 20.19
N ASP A 275 35.76 -4.95 20.04
CA ASP A 275 37.20 -4.98 20.36
C ASP A 275 38.03 -4.17 19.36
N LEU A 276 37.69 -4.21 18.07
CA LEU A 276 38.32 -3.35 17.04
C LEU A 276 38.04 -1.86 17.30
N GLN A 277 36.83 -1.50 17.70
CA GLN A 277 36.49 -0.12 18.08
C GLN A 277 37.30 0.35 19.28
N ARG A 278 37.41 -0.48 20.34
CA ARG A 278 38.23 -0.16 21.51
C ARG A 278 39.70 0.05 21.14
N THR A 279 40.25 -0.83 20.30
CA THR A 279 41.63 -0.72 19.83
C THR A 279 41.85 0.54 19.01
N ALA A 280 40.91 0.93 18.14
CA ALA A 280 40.99 2.17 17.36
C ALA A 280 40.98 3.40 18.24
N VAL A 281 40.10 3.43 19.26
CA VAL A 281 40.04 4.55 20.25
C VAL A 281 41.37 4.66 21.02
N LEU A 282 41.94 3.53 21.49
CA LEU A 282 43.19 3.54 22.21
C LEU A 282 44.34 4.00 21.33
N ARG A 283 44.39 3.59 20.07
CA ARG A 283 45.39 4.06 19.12
C ARG A 283 45.31 5.59 18.87
N ASN A 284 44.12 6.10 18.70
CA ASN A 284 43.87 7.55 18.47
C ASN A 284 44.27 8.39 19.71
N THR A 285 43.92 7.92 20.91
CA THR A 285 44.33 8.58 22.16
C THR A 285 45.83 8.49 22.39
N GLY A 286 46.47 7.38 22.07
CA GLY A 286 47.93 7.22 22.14
C GLY A 286 48.66 8.13 21.15
N MET A 287 48.17 8.28 19.93
CA MET A 287 48.72 9.23 18.95
C MET A 287 48.51 10.67 19.36
N ALA A 288 47.38 11.01 19.91
CA ALA A 288 47.09 12.38 20.42
C ALA A 288 48.02 12.74 21.61
N ALA A 289 48.26 11.79 22.53
CA ALA A 289 49.21 11.98 23.64
C ALA A 289 50.65 12.10 23.13
N ALA A 290 51.07 11.32 22.14
CA ALA A 290 52.39 11.41 21.54
C ALA A 290 52.64 12.73 20.81
N THR A 291 51.60 13.28 20.09
CA THR A 291 51.68 14.58 19.44
C THR A 291 51.71 15.72 20.46
N MET A 292 50.98 15.63 21.58
CA MET A 292 51.02 16.62 22.64
C MET A 292 52.42 16.63 23.34
N THR A 293 53.04 15.46 23.59
CA THR A 293 54.35 15.41 24.17
C THR A 293 55.44 15.88 23.22
N ALA A 294 55.30 15.65 21.92
CA ALA A 294 56.22 16.20 20.92
C ALA A 294 56.14 17.73 20.81
N ALA A 295 54.91 18.32 20.85
CA ALA A 295 54.69 19.76 20.83
C ALA A 295 55.11 20.48 22.11
N GLN A 296 55.31 19.76 23.23
CA GLN A 296 55.85 20.33 24.49
C GLN A 296 57.36 20.23 24.58
N ALA A 297 57.99 19.50 23.66
CA ALA A 297 59.47 19.29 23.60
C ALA A 297 60.17 20.26 22.63
N GLU A 298 59.39 21.04 21.85
CA GLU A 298 59.88 22.19 21.08
C GLU A 298 59.69 23.51 21.87
#